data_4a0e8c03c60c06216ee6a524d1c2d2db
#
_entry.id   4a0e8c03c60c06216ee6a524d1c2d2db
#
_cell.length_a   1.000
_cell.length_b   1.000
_cell.length_c   1.000
_cell.angle_alpha   90.00
_cell.angle_beta   90.00
_cell.angle_gamma   90.00
#
_symmetry.space_group_name_H-M   'P 1'
#
loop_
_entity.id
_entity.type
_entity.pdbx_description
1 polymer ?
#
loop_
_entity_poly.entity_id
_entity_poly.type
_entity_poly.pdbx_seq_one_letter_code
_entity_poly.pdbx_strand_id
1 'polypeptide(L)'
;MCGIVGISAETNVAAEIYDSLLMLQHRGQDAAGMAVCDSDDKVQSRKSMGYVRDVFQQRHMEKLTGNYGIGHVRYPTAGGAGKEFAQPMYVN
;
A
#
# COMPACT_ATOMS: atom_id res chain seq x y z
N MET A 1 10.31 0.37 12.35
CA MET A 1 9.14 -0.52 12.50
C MET A 1 8.16 -0.26 11.36
N CYS A 2 7.50 -1.27 10.89
CA CYS A 2 6.60 -1.17 9.75
C CYS A 2 5.29 -1.89 10.04
N GLY A 3 4.22 -1.47 9.36
CA GLY A 3 2.95 -2.16 9.41
C GLY A 3 2.66 -2.79 8.06
N ILE A 4 2.14 -4.02 8.08
CA ILE A 4 1.83 -4.75 6.85
C ILE A 4 0.46 -5.40 6.99
N VAL A 5 -0.28 -5.47 5.88
CA VAL A 5 -1.57 -6.13 5.82
C VAL A 5 -1.68 -6.91 4.52
N GLY A 6 -2.32 -8.07 4.60
CA GLY A 6 -2.63 -8.87 3.42
C GLY A 6 -4.09 -9.27 3.46
N ILE A 7 -4.78 -9.19 2.34
CA ILE A 7 -6.20 -9.52 2.24
C ILE A 7 -6.45 -10.31 0.96
N SER A 8 -7.29 -11.33 1.07
CA SER A 8 -7.80 -12.09 -0.07
C SER A 8 -9.32 -12.20 0.07
N ALA A 9 -10.04 -11.92 -1.00
CA ALA A 9 -11.50 -11.92 -0.98
C ALA A 9 -12.04 -12.28 -2.37
N GLU A 10 -13.35 -12.25 -2.52
CA GLU A 10 -14.01 -12.51 -3.80
C GLU A 10 -14.25 -11.22 -4.59
N THR A 11 -14.07 -10.07 -3.94
CA THR A 11 -14.25 -8.76 -4.56
C THR A 11 -12.96 -7.95 -4.42
N ASN A 12 -12.95 -6.72 -4.93
CA ASN A 12 -11.80 -5.85 -4.82
C ASN A 12 -11.43 -5.60 -3.36
N VAL A 13 -10.15 -5.69 -3.05
CA VAL A 13 -9.65 -5.57 -1.68
C VAL A 13 -8.97 -4.23 -1.40
N ALA A 14 -8.79 -3.38 -2.41
CA ALA A 14 -8.02 -2.14 -2.23
C ALA A 14 -8.60 -1.25 -1.14
N ALA A 15 -9.92 -1.09 -1.08
CA ALA A 15 -10.56 -0.27 -0.06
C ALA A 15 -10.33 -0.82 1.35
N GLU A 16 -10.40 -2.14 1.50
CA GLU A 16 -10.16 -2.77 2.80
C GLU A 16 -8.71 -2.66 3.21
N ILE A 17 -7.79 -2.79 2.26
CA ILE A 17 -6.36 -2.59 2.53
C ILE A 17 -6.12 -1.14 2.95
N TYR A 18 -6.74 -0.19 2.25
CA TYR A 18 -6.63 1.23 2.58
C TYR A 18 -7.08 1.49 4.02
N ASP A 19 -8.26 0.98 4.39
CA ASP A 19 -8.78 1.16 5.73
C ASP A 19 -7.86 0.54 6.79
N SER A 20 -7.31 -0.63 6.48
CA SER A 20 -6.37 -1.31 7.38
C SER A 20 -5.06 -0.52 7.52
N LEU A 21 -4.58 0.08 6.44
CA LEU A 21 -3.37 0.90 6.49
C LEU A 21 -3.60 2.16 7.31
N LEU A 22 -4.80 2.75 7.23
CA LEU A 22 -5.13 3.89 8.09
C LEU A 22 -5.05 3.52 9.57
N MET A 23 -5.47 2.31 9.92
CA MET A 23 -5.39 1.84 11.31
C MET A 23 -3.96 1.55 11.74
N LEU A 24 -3.10 1.13 10.80
CA LEU A 24 -1.68 0.88 11.07
C LEU A 24 -0.85 2.15 11.04
N GLN A 25 -1.41 3.23 10.51
CA GLN A 25 -0.72 4.50 10.41
C GLN A 25 -0.56 5.11 11.80
N HIS A 26 0.68 5.33 12.17
CA HIS A 26 1.02 5.97 13.44
C HIS A 26 1.84 7.22 13.18
N ARG A 27 2.05 7.99 14.23
CA ARG A 27 2.88 9.18 14.14
C ARG A 27 4.26 8.81 13.61
N GLY A 28 4.73 9.54 12.60
CA GLY A 28 6.04 9.31 12.02
C GLY A 28 6.06 8.40 10.80
N GLN A 29 4.92 7.91 10.34
CA GLN A 29 4.84 7.15 9.11
C GLN A 29 5.20 8.06 7.93
N ASP A 30 6.12 7.61 7.05
CA ASP A 30 6.64 8.46 5.98
C ASP A 30 6.36 7.92 4.58
N ALA A 31 5.91 6.68 4.46
CA ALA A 31 5.62 6.11 3.15
C ALA A 31 4.55 5.06 3.27
N ALA A 32 3.81 4.86 2.20
CA ALA A 32 2.78 3.83 2.12
C ALA A 32 2.77 3.21 0.74
N GLY A 33 2.35 1.96 0.66
CA GLY A 33 2.27 1.25 -0.59
C GLY A 33 1.23 0.16 -0.55
N MET A 34 0.72 -0.20 -1.73
CA MET A 34 -0.27 -1.23 -1.89
C MET A 34 -0.03 -1.92 -3.24
N ALA A 35 -0.14 -3.23 -3.26
CA ALA A 35 -0.13 -4.01 -4.50
C ALA A 35 -1.32 -4.94 -4.46
N VAL A 36 -2.11 -4.95 -5.53
CA VAL A 36 -3.28 -5.82 -5.65
C VAL A 36 -3.14 -6.63 -6.93
N CYS A 37 -3.72 -7.82 -6.92
CA CYS A 37 -3.64 -8.74 -8.05
C CYS A 37 -5.04 -9.26 -8.36
N ASP A 38 -5.37 -9.33 -9.65
CA ASP A 38 -6.66 -9.85 -10.09
C ASP A 38 -6.55 -11.31 -10.54
N SER A 39 -7.67 -11.88 -10.99
CA SER A 39 -7.73 -13.27 -11.39
C SER A 39 -6.94 -13.57 -12.68
N ASP A 40 -6.55 -12.53 -13.42
CA ASP A 40 -5.73 -12.66 -14.62
C ASP A 40 -4.25 -12.46 -14.31
N ASP A 41 -3.89 -12.48 -13.03
CA ASP A 41 -2.52 -12.29 -12.53
C ASP A 41 -1.93 -10.93 -12.87
N LYS A 42 -2.78 -9.94 -13.13
CA LYS A 42 -2.33 -8.56 -13.31
C LYS A 42 -2.12 -7.91 -11.96
N VAL A 43 -0.93 -7.37 -11.76
CA VAL A 43 -0.58 -6.67 -10.53
C VAL A 43 -0.63 -5.18 -10.78
N GLN A 44 -1.35 -4.49 -9.90
CA GLN A 44 -1.42 -3.03 -9.91
C GLN A 44 -0.92 -2.56 -8.55
N SER A 45 -0.08 -1.56 -8.56
CA SER A 45 0.52 -1.09 -7.32
C SER A 45 0.65 0.43 -7.31
N ARG A 46 0.68 0.96 -6.10
CA ARG A 46 0.99 2.37 -5.87
C ARG A 46 1.77 2.47 -4.57
N LYS A 47 2.87 3.20 -4.63
CA LYS A 47 3.64 3.51 -3.44
C LYS A 47 4.20 4.91 -3.56
N SER A 48 4.28 5.61 -2.44
CA SER A 48 4.85 6.95 -2.42
C SER A 48 5.17 7.36 -1.00
N MET A 49 5.89 8.46 -0.88
CA MET A 49 6.08 9.12 0.40
C MET A 49 4.78 9.79 0.80
N GLY A 50 4.52 9.86 2.10
CA GLY A 50 3.37 10.57 2.64
C GLY A 50 2.46 9.67 3.48
N TYR A 51 1.44 10.30 4.03
CA TYR A 51 0.44 9.59 4.81
C TYR A 51 -0.49 8.80 3.89
N VAL A 52 -1.10 7.77 4.45
CA VAL A 52 -1.94 6.84 3.69
C VAL A 52 -2.96 7.57 2.82
N ARG A 53 -3.71 8.51 3.39
CA ARG A 53 -4.75 9.20 2.63
C ARG A 53 -4.20 10.12 1.54
N ASP A 54 -2.96 10.57 1.68
CA ASP A 54 -2.32 11.42 0.67
C ASP A 54 -1.74 10.59 -0.47
N VAL A 55 -1.26 9.39 -0.15
CA VAL A 55 -0.72 8.46 -1.14
C VAL A 55 -1.84 7.85 -1.98
N PHE A 56 -2.96 7.49 -1.35
CA PHE A 56 -4.07 6.79 -2.00
C PHE A 56 -5.28 7.70 -2.12
N GLN A 57 -5.30 8.52 -3.15
CA GLN A 57 -6.45 9.35 -3.46
C GLN A 57 -7.44 8.57 -4.31
N GLN A 58 -8.65 9.10 -4.46
CA GLN A 58 -9.71 8.39 -5.18
C GLN A 58 -9.26 7.94 -6.57
N ARG A 59 -8.56 8.79 -7.31
CA ARG A 59 -8.08 8.44 -8.66
C ARG A 59 -7.13 7.24 -8.66
N HIS A 60 -6.39 7.05 -7.57
CA HIS A 60 -5.49 5.91 -7.44
C HIS A 60 -6.27 4.65 -7.09
N MET A 61 -7.22 4.78 -6.19
CA MET A 61 -8.03 3.64 -5.74
C MET A 61 -8.85 3.05 -6.88
N GLU A 62 -9.31 3.87 -7.80
CA GLU A 62 -10.07 3.42 -8.95
C GLU A 62 -9.27 2.49 -9.87
N LYS A 63 -7.95 2.63 -9.85
CA LYS A 63 -7.05 1.81 -10.68
C LYS A 63 -6.53 0.58 -9.97
N LEU A 64 -6.68 0.52 -8.65
CA LEU A 64 -6.17 -0.60 -7.86
C LEU A 64 -7.27 -1.64 -7.74
N THR A 65 -7.39 -2.47 -8.77
CA THR A 65 -8.42 -3.51 -8.82
C THR A 65 -7.80 -4.89 -8.68
N GLY A 66 -8.33 -5.67 -7.79
CA GLY A 66 -7.85 -7.02 -7.56
C GLY A 66 -8.52 -7.60 -6.33
N ASN A 67 -8.53 -8.93 -6.24
CA ASN A 67 -9.21 -9.62 -5.16
C ASN A 67 -8.25 -10.18 -4.11
N TYR A 68 -6.96 -9.96 -4.26
CA TYR A 68 -6.00 -10.20 -3.19
C TYR A 68 -4.85 -9.19 -3.31
N GLY A 69 -4.25 -8.88 -2.18
CA GLY A 69 -3.20 -7.89 -2.21
C GLY A 69 -2.55 -7.69 -0.86
N ILE A 70 -1.54 -6.84 -0.86
CA ILE A 70 -0.80 -6.45 0.33
C ILE A 70 -0.71 -4.95 0.42
N GLY A 71 -0.61 -4.45 1.65
CA GLY A 71 -0.38 -3.05 1.91
C GLY A 71 0.70 -2.89 2.97
N HIS A 72 1.34 -1.75 2.98
CA HIS A 72 2.47 -1.49 3.86
C HIS A 72 2.55 -0.02 4.21
N VAL A 73 2.80 0.28 5.48
CA VAL A 73 3.19 1.60 5.93
C VAL A 73 4.59 1.50 6.52
N ARG A 74 5.42 2.46 6.17
CA ARG A 74 6.81 2.49 6.59
C ARG A 74 7.02 3.61 7.59
N TYR A 75 7.75 3.29 8.65
CA TYR A 75 8.21 4.30 9.60
C TYR A 75 9.69 4.56 9.33
N PRO A 76 10.13 5.83 9.36
CA PRO A 76 11.51 6.12 9.03
C PRO A 76 12.47 5.48 10.01
N THR A 77 13.57 4.98 9.45
CA THR A 77 14.68 4.49 10.23
C THR A 77 15.90 5.37 9.95
N ALA A 78 16.93 5.24 10.76
CA ALA A 78 18.12 6.04 10.58
C ALA A 78 18.66 5.89 9.15
N GLY A 79 18.82 7.01 8.44
CA GLY A 79 19.40 7.06 7.12
C GLY A 79 18.49 6.71 5.97
N GLY A 80 17.21 6.42 6.22
CA GLY A 80 16.33 5.98 5.15
C GLY A 80 15.16 6.91 4.90
N ALA A 81 15.17 7.61 3.78
CA ALA A 81 14.02 8.38 3.30
C ALA A 81 14.10 8.48 1.79
N GLY A 82 12.95 8.31 1.12
CA GLY A 82 12.89 8.40 -0.33
C GLY A 82 11.89 7.41 -0.90
N LYS A 83 11.35 7.74 -2.06
CA LYS A 83 10.31 6.93 -2.70
C LYS A 83 10.79 5.50 -2.97
N GLU A 84 12.06 5.33 -3.27
CA GLU A 84 12.63 4.02 -3.56
C GLU A 84 12.60 3.07 -2.37
N PHE A 85 12.40 3.61 -1.16
CA PHE A 85 12.28 2.79 0.05
C PHE A 85 10.82 2.50 0.42
N ALA A 86 9.86 3.07 -0.31
CA ALA A 86 8.45 2.77 -0.08
C ALA A 86 8.15 1.33 -0.50
N GLN A 87 7.34 0.66 0.30
CA GLN A 87 6.97 -0.73 0.02
C GLN A 87 5.49 -0.81 -0.35
N PRO A 88 5.06 -1.82 -1.07
CA PRO A 88 5.83 -2.99 -1.50
C PRO A 88 6.83 -2.65 -2.61
N MET A 89 7.93 -3.36 -2.63
CA MET A 89 8.95 -3.18 -3.65
C MET A 89 8.65 -4.08 -4.84
N TYR A 90 8.91 -3.55 -6.04
CA TYR A 90 8.79 -4.33 -7.25
C TYR A 90 10.15 -4.97 -7.56
N VAL A 91 10.15 -6.28 -7.70
CA VAL A 91 11.36 -7.04 -8.01
C VAL A 91 11.09 -7.90 -9.24
N ASN A 92 11.94 -7.76 -10.23
CA ASN A 92 11.88 -8.58 -11.44
C ASN A 92 12.63 -9.90 -11.24
#